data_4fd9597436bb4d9d82d9e21c5ef93de2
#
_entry.id   4fd9597436bb4d9d82d9e21c5ef93de2
#
_cell.length_a   1.000
_cell.length_b   1.000
_cell.length_c   1.000
_cell.angle_alpha   90.00
_cell.angle_beta   90.00
_cell.angle_gamma   90.00
#
_symmetry.space_group_name_H-M   'P 1'
#
loop_
_entity.id
_entity.type
_entity.pdbx_description
1 polymer ?
#
loop_
_entity_poly.entity_id
_entity_poly.type
_entity_poly.pdbx_seq_one_letter_code
_entity_poly.pdbx_strand_id
1 'polypeptide(L)'
;MEVWLTENFEFLFLGFLVLCFGGLMLMQHITNKAPEYTANAVVDSHRMTPGRYHGKWSSGWNNQITFRLNDGDTLTLYTTQQDFMDLKDGQSVTIRWQNENLLDYE
;
A
#
# COMPACT_ATOMS: atom_id res chain seq x y z
N MET A 1 27.65 -22.09 42.43
CA MET A 1 26.34 -22.25 41.84
C MET A 1 25.65 -20.92 41.57
N GLU A 2 25.66 -20.01 42.51
CA GLU A 2 25.02 -18.69 42.32
C GLU A 2 25.72 -17.86 41.24
N VAL A 3 27.04 -17.91 41.15
CA VAL A 3 27.81 -17.19 40.13
C VAL A 3 27.50 -17.73 38.73
N TRP A 4 27.31 -19.04 38.61
CA TRP A 4 26.96 -19.66 37.32
C TRP A 4 25.57 -19.24 36.86
N LEU A 5 24.60 -19.18 37.75
CA LEU A 5 23.24 -18.73 37.43
C LEU A 5 23.20 -17.26 37.03
N THR A 6 23.99 -16.40 37.69
CA THR A 6 24.05 -14.99 37.38
C THR A 6 24.67 -14.71 36.00
N GLU A 7 25.74 -15.43 35.65
CA GLU A 7 26.38 -15.31 34.34
C GLU A 7 25.46 -15.79 33.20
N ASN A 8 24.78 -16.92 33.37
CA ASN A 8 23.87 -17.45 32.38
C ASN A 8 22.58 -16.65 32.30
N PHE A 9 22.15 -16.00 33.38
CA PHE A 9 20.97 -15.15 33.39
C PHE A 9 21.19 -13.94 32.51
N GLU A 10 22.34 -13.30 32.52
CA GLU A 10 22.64 -12.19 31.64
C GLU A 10 22.63 -12.62 30.17
N PHE A 11 23.18 -13.74 29.84
CA PHE A 11 23.16 -14.30 28.50
C PHE A 11 21.75 -14.62 28.03
N LEU A 12 20.94 -15.21 28.87
CA LEU A 12 19.55 -15.55 28.56
C LEU A 12 18.70 -14.27 28.38
N PHE A 13 18.95 -13.26 29.20
CA PHE A 13 18.25 -11.98 29.13
C PHE A 13 18.60 -11.23 27.84
N LEU A 14 19.87 -11.19 27.47
CA LEU A 14 20.33 -10.60 26.21
C LEU A 14 19.74 -11.29 24.99
N GLY A 15 19.74 -12.62 24.98
CA GLY A 15 19.12 -13.41 23.93
C GLY A 15 17.63 -13.17 23.80
N PHE A 16 16.93 -13.05 24.91
CA PHE A 16 15.51 -12.76 24.92
C PHE A 16 15.21 -11.35 24.38
N LEU A 17 16.01 -10.36 24.77
CA LEU A 17 15.89 -9.00 24.24
C LEU A 17 16.10 -8.94 22.72
N VAL A 18 17.10 -9.63 22.22
CA VAL A 18 17.39 -9.68 20.79
C VAL A 18 16.24 -10.34 20.03
N LEU A 19 15.67 -11.42 20.56
CA LEU A 19 14.52 -12.09 19.95
C LEU A 19 13.28 -11.19 19.95
N CYS A 20 13.01 -10.49 21.05
CA CYS A 20 11.87 -9.57 21.12
C CYS A 20 12.03 -8.41 20.15
N PHE A 21 13.21 -7.83 20.06
CA PHE A 21 13.48 -6.71 19.15
C PHE A 21 13.39 -7.15 17.69
N GLY A 22 13.97 -8.28 17.35
CA GLY A 22 13.90 -8.85 16.01
C GLY A 22 12.48 -9.16 15.59
N GLY A 23 11.69 -9.75 16.49
CA GLY A 23 10.29 -10.07 16.24
C GLY A 23 9.44 -8.81 16.04
N LEU A 24 9.63 -7.77 16.85
CA LEU A 24 8.92 -6.50 16.71
C LEU A 24 9.27 -5.79 15.40
N MET A 25 10.55 -5.76 15.03
CA MET A 25 10.97 -5.18 13.77
C MET A 25 10.39 -5.91 12.57
N LEU A 26 10.35 -7.23 12.63
CA LEU A 26 9.77 -8.05 11.58
C LEU A 26 8.27 -7.79 11.45
N MET A 27 7.55 -7.71 12.55
CA MET A 27 6.12 -7.40 12.56
C MET A 27 5.83 -6.00 12.00
N GLN A 28 6.63 -5.01 12.35
CA GLN A 28 6.48 -3.65 11.81
C GLN A 28 6.76 -3.62 10.31
N HIS A 29 7.74 -4.38 9.85
CA HIS A 29 8.03 -4.45 8.43
C HIS A 29 6.89 -5.08 7.64
N ILE A 30 6.26 -6.11 8.18
CA ILE A 30 5.11 -6.78 7.56
C ILE A 30 3.87 -5.88 7.60
N THR A 31 3.61 -5.18 8.72
CA THR A 31 2.43 -4.35 8.89
C THR A 31 2.49 -3.03 8.11
N ASN A 32 3.69 -2.48 7.90
CA ASN A 32 3.86 -1.24 7.14
C ASN A 32 3.73 -1.43 5.63
N LYS A 33 3.80 -2.66 5.17
CA LYS A 33 3.61 -2.97 3.77
C LYS A 33 2.13 -3.26 3.53
N ALA A 34 1.41 -2.28 2.98
CA ALA A 34 0.02 -2.49 2.60
C ALA A 34 -0.06 -3.59 1.54
N PRO A 35 -1.08 -4.47 1.58
CA PRO A 35 -1.20 -5.53 0.60
C PRO A 35 -1.48 -4.97 -0.80
N GLU A 36 -0.86 -5.57 -1.80
CA GLU A 36 -1.16 -5.31 -3.19
C GLU A 36 -2.35 -6.18 -3.62
N TYR A 37 -3.25 -5.58 -4.37
CA TYR A 37 -4.42 -6.28 -4.92
C TYR A 37 -4.34 -6.30 -6.44
N THR A 38 -4.86 -7.36 -7.04
CA THR A 38 -4.97 -7.50 -8.48
C THR A 38 -6.38 -7.96 -8.83
N ALA A 39 -7.01 -7.32 -9.79
CA ALA A 39 -8.34 -7.69 -10.25
C ALA A 39 -8.58 -7.25 -11.69
N ASN A 40 -9.47 -7.97 -12.38
CA ASN A 40 -9.96 -7.54 -13.66
C ASN A 40 -11.04 -6.46 -13.44
N ALA A 41 -10.96 -5.40 -14.21
CA ALA A 41 -11.85 -4.26 -14.07
C ALA A 41 -12.13 -3.60 -15.42
N VAL A 42 -13.19 -2.83 -15.45
CA VAL A 42 -13.54 -1.99 -16.60
C VAL A 42 -13.44 -0.54 -16.15
N VAL A 43 -12.81 0.31 -16.96
CA VAL A 43 -12.71 1.74 -16.68
C VAL A 43 -14.11 2.35 -16.80
N ASP A 44 -14.64 2.84 -15.68
CA ASP A 44 -15.98 3.42 -15.62
C ASP A 44 -15.97 4.92 -15.91
N SER A 45 -15.10 5.66 -15.22
CA SER A 45 -15.03 7.12 -15.41
C SER A 45 -13.67 7.66 -15.00
N HIS A 46 -13.35 8.85 -15.51
CA HIS A 46 -12.17 9.62 -15.15
C HIS A 46 -12.59 10.86 -14.38
N ARG A 47 -11.82 11.22 -13.36
CA ARG A 47 -12.06 12.42 -12.57
C ARG A 47 -10.75 13.12 -12.26
N MET A 48 -10.71 14.42 -12.48
CA MET A 48 -9.60 15.28 -12.05
C MET A 48 -10.07 16.15 -10.90
N THR A 49 -9.32 16.15 -9.81
CA THR A 49 -9.59 16.99 -8.65
C THR A 49 -8.36 17.85 -8.35
N PRO A 50 -8.53 19.10 -7.84
CA PRO A 50 -7.38 19.91 -7.44
C PRO A 50 -6.57 19.20 -6.38
N GLY A 51 -5.25 19.11 -6.59
CA GLY A 51 -4.36 18.50 -5.65
C GLY A 51 -4.29 19.29 -4.33
N ARG A 52 -4.39 18.60 -3.21
CA ARG A 52 -4.28 19.19 -1.88
C ARG A 52 -3.23 18.44 -1.10
N TYR A 53 -2.17 19.15 -0.72
CA TYR A 53 -1.08 18.55 0.02
C TYR A 53 -0.87 19.30 1.33
N HIS A 54 -0.98 18.61 2.46
CA HIS A 54 -0.85 19.17 3.82
C HIS A 54 -1.70 20.42 4.06
N GLY A 55 -2.94 20.42 3.57
CA GLY A 55 -3.85 21.55 3.74
C GLY A 55 -3.53 22.75 2.86
N LYS A 56 -2.49 22.68 2.05
CA LYS A 56 -2.16 23.70 1.05
C LYS A 56 -2.59 23.25 -0.33
N TRP A 57 -3.04 24.19 -1.16
CA TRP A 57 -3.35 23.90 -2.54
C TRP A 57 -2.05 23.60 -3.31
N SER A 58 -1.94 22.41 -3.87
CA SER A 58 -0.84 22.13 -4.77
C SER A 58 -1.21 22.65 -6.17
N SER A 59 -0.19 23.01 -6.95
CA SER A 59 -0.38 23.46 -8.35
C SER A 59 -0.73 22.29 -9.30
N GLY A 60 -0.73 21.04 -8.81
CA GLY A 60 -1.05 19.87 -9.60
C GLY A 60 -2.49 19.40 -9.43
N TRP A 61 -2.96 18.61 -10.38
CA TRP A 61 -4.25 17.96 -10.34
C TRP A 61 -4.08 16.50 -9.90
N ASN A 62 -4.97 16.01 -9.04
CA ASN A 62 -5.06 14.60 -8.73
C ASN A 62 -5.88 13.90 -9.81
N ASN A 63 -5.26 12.94 -10.47
CA ASN A 63 -5.94 12.13 -11.49
C ASN A 63 -6.51 10.89 -10.83
N GLN A 64 -7.81 10.70 -10.95
CA GLN A 64 -8.52 9.55 -10.40
C GLN A 64 -9.27 8.82 -11.49
N ILE A 65 -9.23 7.49 -11.46
CA ILE A 65 -10.02 6.65 -12.35
C ILE A 65 -10.88 5.75 -11.48
N THR A 66 -12.17 5.71 -11.80
CA THR A 66 -13.11 4.77 -11.17
C THR A 66 -13.20 3.53 -12.04
N PHE A 67 -12.87 2.39 -11.43
CA PHE A 67 -12.92 1.08 -12.07
C PHE A 67 -14.13 0.32 -11.57
N ARG A 68 -14.81 -0.39 -12.46
CA ARG A 68 -15.86 -1.34 -12.10
C ARG A 68 -15.27 -2.74 -12.10
N LEU A 69 -15.31 -3.39 -10.95
CA LEU A 69 -14.82 -4.75 -10.78
C LEU A 69 -15.83 -5.77 -11.29
N ASN A 70 -15.38 -7.01 -11.52
CA ASN A 70 -16.24 -8.08 -12.03
C ASN A 70 -17.40 -8.45 -11.11
N ASP A 71 -17.27 -8.18 -9.80
CA ASP A 71 -18.32 -8.42 -8.81
C ASP A 71 -19.38 -7.30 -8.75
N GLY A 72 -19.22 -6.25 -9.55
CA GLY A 72 -20.12 -5.11 -9.59
C GLY A 72 -19.70 -3.96 -8.67
N ASP A 73 -18.68 -4.13 -7.83
CA ASP A 73 -18.16 -3.08 -6.97
C ASP A 73 -17.38 -2.06 -7.78
N THR A 74 -17.36 -0.82 -7.31
CA THR A 74 -16.56 0.25 -7.90
C THR A 74 -15.37 0.58 -7.00
N LEU A 75 -14.26 0.94 -7.63
CA LEU A 75 -13.02 1.28 -6.95
C LEU A 75 -12.42 2.52 -7.60
N THR A 76 -12.19 3.55 -6.83
CA THR A 76 -11.55 4.79 -7.31
C THR A 76 -10.10 4.81 -6.88
N LEU A 77 -9.19 4.92 -7.84
CA LEU A 77 -7.75 4.92 -7.61
C LEU A 77 -7.11 6.19 -8.14
N TYR A 78 -6.08 6.64 -7.44
CA TYR A 78 -5.20 7.70 -7.92
C TYR A 78 -4.25 7.12 -8.96
N THR A 79 -4.07 7.82 -10.05
CA THR A 79 -3.23 7.38 -11.16
C THR A 79 -2.21 8.47 -11.51
N THR A 80 -1.16 8.07 -12.24
CA THR A 80 -0.28 9.03 -12.89
C THR A 80 -1.01 9.72 -14.03
N GLN A 81 -0.51 10.88 -14.46
CA GLN A 81 -1.10 11.59 -15.59
C GLN A 81 -1.07 10.75 -16.87
N GLN A 82 0.00 9.99 -17.08
CA GLN A 82 0.13 9.14 -18.24
C GLN A 82 -0.91 8.02 -18.24
N ASP A 83 -1.08 7.32 -17.13
CA ASP A 83 -2.07 6.25 -16.99
C ASP A 83 -3.49 6.80 -17.15
N PHE A 84 -3.75 7.98 -16.61
CA PHE A 84 -5.03 8.66 -16.74
C PHE A 84 -5.37 8.96 -18.21
N MET A 85 -4.39 9.33 -19.01
CA MET A 85 -4.60 9.62 -20.43
C MET A 85 -4.64 8.34 -21.29
N ASP A 86 -3.92 7.31 -20.89
CA ASP A 86 -3.84 6.07 -21.65
C ASP A 86 -5.07 5.18 -21.49
N LEU A 87 -5.69 5.21 -20.33
CA LEU A 87 -6.90 4.44 -20.03
C LEU A 87 -8.14 5.17 -20.50
N LYS A 88 -8.99 4.49 -21.24
CA LYS A 88 -10.23 5.04 -21.80
C LYS A 88 -11.45 4.43 -21.13
N ASP A 89 -12.53 5.19 -21.03
CA ASP A 89 -13.80 4.71 -20.48
C ASP A 89 -14.30 3.50 -21.27
N GLY A 90 -14.71 2.47 -20.53
CA GLY A 90 -15.18 1.21 -21.12
C GLY A 90 -14.08 0.21 -21.43
N GLN A 91 -12.83 0.55 -21.23
CA GLN A 91 -11.70 -0.35 -21.49
C GLN A 91 -11.60 -1.42 -20.39
N SER A 92 -11.47 -2.67 -20.79
CA SER A 92 -11.23 -3.79 -19.88
C SER A 92 -9.75 -3.93 -19.61
N VAL A 93 -9.34 -3.93 -18.34
CA VAL A 93 -7.94 -4.04 -17.94
C VAL A 93 -7.81 -4.89 -16.68
N THR A 94 -6.63 -5.48 -16.50
CA THR A 94 -6.25 -6.07 -15.22
C THR A 94 -5.45 -5.03 -14.47
N ILE A 95 -5.95 -4.62 -13.30
CA ILE A 95 -5.33 -3.56 -12.50
C ILE A 95 -4.65 -4.17 -11.28
N ARG A 96 -3.54 -3.56 -10.90
CA ARG A 96 -2.84 -3.85 -9.65
C ARG A 96 -2.72 -2.56 -8.87
N TRP A 97 -3.16 -2.58 -7.62
CA TRP A 97 -3.18 -1.39 -6.79
C TRP A 97 -2.75 -1.70 -5.37
N GLN A 98 -2.32 -0.67 -4.68
CA GLN A 98 -1.97 -0.70 -3.26
C GLN A 98 -2.55 0.56 -2.61
N ASN A 99 -3.27 0.38 -1.50
CA ASN A 99 -4.06 1.45 -0.89
C ASN A 99 -5.04 2.04 -1.90
N GLU A 100 -4.96 3.32 -2.20
CA GLU A 100 -5.80 4.01 -3.18
C GLU A 100 -5.02 4.39 -4.44
N ASN A 101 -3.85 3.79 -4.65
CA ASN A 101 -2.95 4.12 -5.76
C ASN A 101 -2.87 2.98 -6.75
N LEU A 102 -3.07 3.30 -8.01
CA LEU A 102 -2.84 2.35 -9.10
C LEU A 102 -1.33 2.17 -9.29
N LEU A 103 -0.86 0.93 -9.21
CA LEU A 103 0.55 0.60 -9.43
C LEU A 103 0.84 0.27 -10.87
N ASP A 104 -0.02 -0.56 -11.49
CA ASP A 104 0.18 -1.06 -12.84
C ASP A 104 -1.14 -1.56 -13.42
N TYR A 105 -1.18 -1.73 -14.74
CA TYR A 105 -2.33 -2.30 -15.46
C TYR A 105 -1.87 -3.01 -16.73
N GLU A 106 -2.68 -3.94 -17.14
CA GLU A 106 -2.49 -4.65 -18.43
C GLU A 106 -3.74 -4.64 -19.29
#